data_089810e11eaa66c50bc6eaf4e48731c5
#
_entry.id   089810e11eaa66c50bc6eaf4e48731c5
#
_cell.length_a   1.000
_cell.length_b   1.000
_cell.length_c   1.000
_cell.angle_alpha   90.00
_cell.angle_beta   90.00
_cell.angle_gamma   90.00
#
_symmetry.space_group_name_H-M   'P 1'
#
loop_
_entity.id
_entity.type
_entity.pdbx_description
1 polymer ?
#
loop_
_entity_poly.entity_id
_entity_poly.type
_entity_poly.pdbx_seq_one_letter_code
_entity_poly.pdbx_strand_id
1 'polypeptide(L)'
;MKKTARVAALVGVAALTLAGCGDRGDTNTDAGSSASESPSASQSPAQSNPDFKACMVSDSGGFDDKSFNQTSHDGLVQAKKDLGIKTAEIESQSDSDYADNIKALVQQDCDIITTVGFLLGDATAASAKKNPDTDYAIVDFAYEKAPENVK
;
A
#
# COMPACT_ATOMS: atom_id res chain seq x y z
N MET A 1 -49.64 28.35 15.32
CA MET A 1 -49.41 28.47 16.77
C MET A 1 -47.95 28.15 17.03
N LYS A 2 -47.23 29.13 17.16
CA LYS A 2 -46.20 29.66 18.04
C LYS A 2 -45.82 28.70 19.18
N LYS A 3 -44.53 28.31 19.28
CA LYS A 3 -43.73 28.46 20.50
C LYS A 3 -42.25 28.30 20.20
N THR A 4 -41.58 29.41 20.23
CA THR A 4 -40.14 29.62 20.35
C THR A 4 -39.67 29.27 21.76
N ALA A 5 -38.53 28.55 21.87
CA ALA A 5 -37.74 28.58 23.10
C ALA A 5 -36.26 28.73 22.70
N ARG A 6 -35.73 29.90 22.99
CA ARG A 6 -34.33 30.25 23.01
C ARG A 6 -33.81 29.87 24.42
N VAL A 7 -32.66 29.17 24.47
CA VAL A 7 -31.84 29.19 25.69
C VAL A 7 -30.39 29.45 25.26
N ALA A 8 -29.84 30.41 25.98
CA ALA A 8 -28.57 31.07 25.73
C ALA A 8 -27.36 30.36 26.36
N ALA A 9 -26.24 30.53 25.74
CA ALA A 9 -24.88 30.78 26.23
C ALA A 9 -24.34 30.01 27.45
N LEU A 10 -23.13 29.43 27.24
CA LEU A 10 -22.02 29.65 28.18
C LEU A 10 -20.70 29.44 27.42
N VAL A 11 -19.96 30.52 27.35
CA VAL A 11 -18.58 30.64 26.86
C VAL A 11 -17.67 30.10 27.97
N GLY A 12 -16.84 29.12 27.65
CA GLY A 12 -15.74 28.63 28.48
C GLY A 12 -14.40 28.80 27.74
N VAL A 13 -13.73 29.91 28.02
CA VAL A 13 -12.34 30.15 27.58
C VAL A 13 -11.40 29.42 28.53
N ALA A 14 -10.73 28.40 28.05
CA ALA A 14 -9.59 27.78 28.74
C ALA A 14 -8.28 28.21 28.05
N ALA A 15 -7.58 29.12 28.72
CA ALA A 15 -6.24 29.55 28.33
C ALA A 15 -5.21 28.45 28.72
N LEU A 16 -4.52 27.88 27.75
CA LEU A 16 -3.33 27.07 27.99
C LEU A 16 -2.09 27.97 27.86
N THR A 17 -1.42 28.20 28.96
CA THR A 17 -0.12 28.88 29.05
C THR A 17 1.00 27.92 28.61
N LEU A 18 1.70 28.26 27.53
CA LEU A 18 2.98 27.66 27.19
C LEU A 18 4.06 28.26 28.11
N ALA A 19 4.62 27.47 28.98
CA ALA A 19 5.83 27.81 29.71
C ALA A 19 7.04 27.42 28.83
N GLY A 20 7.68 28.40 28.21
CA GLY A 20 8.98 28.26 27.59
C GLY A 20 10.06 28.27 28.66
N CYS A 21 10.91 27.27 28.70
CA CYS A 21 12.14 27.31 29.47
C CYS A 21 13.30 27.48 28.51
N GLY A 22 13.81 28.69 28.44
CA GLY A 22 15.17 28.93 28.03
C GLY A 22 15.94 29.30 29.28
N ASP A 23 16.96 28.56 29.63
CA ASP A 23 18.02 29.08 30.47
C ASP A 23 19.38 28.64 29.95
N ARG A 24 20.22 29.63 29.81
CA ARG A 24 21.61 29.54 29.33
C ARG A 24 22.48 29.77 30.54
N GLY A 25 23.16 28.75 30.98
CA GLY A 25 24.15 28.85 32.05
C GLY A 25 25.36 28.01 31.71
N ASP A 26 26.46 28.69 31.36
CA ASP A 26 27.79 28.12 31.20
C ASP A 26 28.31 27.57 32.54
N THR A 27 28.71 26.30 32.56
CA THR A 27 29.88 25.87 33.34
C THR A 27 30.39 24.54 32.80
N ASN A 28 31.63 24.55 32.36
CA ASN A 28 32.43 23.37 32.04
C ASN A 28 32.47 22.38 33.18
N THR A 29 32.14 21.10 32.88
CA THR A 29 32.86 19.95 33.46
C THR A 29 32.68 18.73 32.55
N ASP A 30 33.80 18.18 32.16
CA ASP A 30 34.07 16.95 31.46
C ASP A 30 33.31 15.74 32.06
N ALA A 31 32.61 14.95 31.25
CA ALA A 31 32.60 13.50 31.30
C ALA A 31 31.38 12.90 30.51
N GLY A 32 31.68 12.07 29.55
CA GLY A 32 30.78 10.98 29.12
C GLY A 32 29.83 11.29 27.98
N SER A 33 30.39 11.35 26.77
CA SER A 33 29.65 11.23 25.51
C SER A 33 28.97 9.87 25.42
N SER A 34 27.70 9.81 25.81
CA SER A 34 26.83 8.68 25.45
C SER A 34 26.14 9.05 24.14
N ALA A 35 26.79 8.77 23.06
CA ALA A 35 26.18 8.82 21.74
C ALA A 35 25.10 7.74 21.70
N SER A 36 23.83 8.19 21.72
CA SER A 36 22.70 7.35 21.36
C SER A 36 22.78 7.08 19.86
N GLU A 37 23.50 6.03 19.50
CA GLU A 37 23.47 5.48 18.15
C GLU A 37 22.07 4.98 17.88
N SER A 38 21.31 5.77 17.12
CA SER A 38 20.13 5.28 16.40
C SER A 38 20.61 4.10 15.54
N PRO A 39 19.97 2.90 15.64
CA PRO A 39 20.38 1.80 14.77
C PRO A 39 20.12 2.23 13.32
N SER A 40 21.20 2.56 12.62
CA SER A 40 21.19 2.64 11.17
C SER A 40 20.77 1.27 10.68
N ALA A 41 19.54 1.16 10.16
CA ALA A 41 19.09 -0.05 9.49
C ALA A 41 20.09 -0.30 8.36
N SER A 42 20.95 -1.28 8.55
CA SER A 42 21.83 -1.81 7.53
C SER A 42 20.93 -2.36 6.44
N GLN A 43 20.70 -1.58 5.39
CA GLN A 43 20.04 -2.06 4.19
C GLN A 43 21.02 -3.08 3.58
N SER A 44 20.74 -4.36 3.79
CA SER A 44 21.33 -5.40 2.96
C SER A 44 21.11 -5.00 1.50
N PRO A 45 22.11 -5.13 0.62
CA PRO A 45 21.91 -4.84 -0.80
C PRO A 45 20.72 -5.66 -1.28
N ALA A 46 19.75 -5.00 -1.91
CA ALA A 46 18.57 -5.65 -2.45
C ALA A 46 19.06 -6.75 -3.40
N GLN A 47 18.64 -7.99 -3.12
CA GLN A 47 19.05 -9.13 -3.92
C GLN A 47 18.33 -9.04 -5.25
N SER A 48 19.08 -8.82 -6.34
CA SER A 48 18.51 -8.79 -7.68
C SER A 48 17.89 -10.15 -8.04
N ASN A 49 16.68 -10.12 -8.58
CA ASN A 49 15.97 -11.34 -9.02
C ASN A 49 15.43 -11.17 -10.46
N PRO A 50 16.31 -11.15 -11.46
CA PRO A 50 15.96 -10.84 -12.85
C PRO A 50 15.08 -11.89 -13.53
N ASP A 51 14.94 -13.06 -12.96
CA ASP A 51 14.08 -14.13 -13.49
C ASP A 51 12.66 -14.08 -12.96
N PHE A 52 12.44 -13.40 -11.81
CA PHE A 52 11.11 -13.22 -11.24
C PHE A 52 10.30 -12.18 -12.01
N LYS A 53 9.01 -12.49 -12.25
CA LYS A 53 8.10 -11.60 -12.96
C LYS A 53 6.86 -11.30 -12.11
N ALA A 54 6.75 -10.05 -11.67
CA ALA A 54 5.56 -9.54 -10.98
C ALA A 54 4.64 -8.83 -11.96
N CYS A 55 3.36 -9.14 -11.91
CA CYS A 55 2.36 -8.58 -12.83
C CYS A 55 1.21 -7.92 -12.08
N MET A 56 0.49 -7.03 -12.75
CA MET A 56 -0.60 -6.27 -12.15
C MET A 56 -1.79 -6.12 -13.10
N VAL A 57 -2.99 -6.25 -12.55
CA VAL A 57 -4.25 -5.85 -13.20
C VAL A 57 -4.94 -4.81 -12.34
N SER A 58 -5.30 -3.67 -12.92
CA SER A 58 -6.18 -2.70 -12.26
C SER A 58 -7.64 -2.98 -12.57
N ASP A 59 -8.53 -2.48 -11.70
CA ASP A 59 -9.93 -2.32 -12.05
C ASP A 59 -10.11 -1.20 -13.11
N SER A 60 -11.35 -0.81 -13.36
CA SER A 60 -11.70 0.21 -14.36
C SER A 60 -11.25 1.64 -14.00
N GLY A 61 -10.62 1.85 -12.82
CA GLY A 61 -10.04 3.13 -12.42
C GLY A 61 -8.73 3.47 -13.16
N GLY A 62 -8.02 2.45 -13.66
CA GLY A 62 -6.71 2.63 -14.30
C GLY A 62 -5.59 2.98 -13.33
N PHE A 63 -4.35 3.04 -13.81
CA PHE A 63 -3.17 3.26 -12.96
C PHE A 63 -2.93 4.71 -12.55
N ASP A 64 -3.75 5.66 -12.96
CA ASP A 64 -3.68 7.08 -12.60
C ASP A 64 -4.87 7.57 -11.76
N ASP A 65 -5.57 6.64 -11.09
CA ASP A 65 -6.78 6.88 -10.28
C ASP A 65 -6.56 7.74 -9.03
N LYS A 66 -5.30 8.06 -8.70
CA LYS A 66 -4.87 8.76 -7.48
C LYS A 66 -5.29 8.06 -6.19
N SER A 67 -5.45 6.75 -6.24
CA SER A 67 -5.93 5.89 -5.17
C SER A 67 -5.15 4.57 -5.12
N PHE A 68 -5.86 3.44 -4.96
CA PHE A 68 -5.25 2.12 -4.80
C PHE A 68 -4.47 1.66 -6.02
N ASN A 69 -5.00 1.88 -7.23
CA ASN A 69 -4.34 1.44 -8.46
C ASN A 69 -3.01 2.17 -8.64
N GLN A 70 -3.01 3.51 -8.56
CA GLN A 70 -1.77 4.27 -8.69
C GLN A 70 -0.75 3.89 -7.63
N THR A 71 -1.16 3.80 -6.36
CA THR A 71 -0.23 3.46 -5.26
C THR A 71 0.36 2.07 -5.45
N SER A 72 -0.44 1.10 -5.88
CA SER A 72 0.02 -0.26 -6.15
C SER A 72 0.95 -0.32 -7.37
N HIS A 73 0.63 0.43 -8.42
CA HIS A 73 1.47 0.55 -9.61
C HIS A 73 2.83 1.19 -9.29
N ASP A 74 2.84 2.28 -8.51
CA ASP A 74 4.09 2.91 -8.05
C ASP A 74 4.96 1.91 -7.27
N GLY A 75 4.34 1.07 -6.44
CA GLY A 75 5.01 -0.03 -5.74
C GLY A 75 5.63 -1.06 -6.68
N LEU A 76 4.93 -1.45 -7.75
CA LEU A 76 5.46 -2.37 -8.76
C LEU A 76 6.64 -1.77 -9.52
N VAL A 77 6.54 -0.50 -9.92
CA VAL A 77 7.63 0.25 -10.57
C VAL A 77 8.85 0.35 -9.66
N GLN A 78 8.64 0.61 -8.37
CA GLN A 78 9.71 0.64 -7.39
C GLN A 78 10.36 -0.73 -7.20
N ALA A 79 9.57 -1.81 -7.10
CA ALA A 79 10.09 -3.17 -7.00
C ALA A 79 10.93 -3.56 -8.22
N LYS A 80 10.48 -3.22 -9.43
CA LYS A 80 11.27 -3.40 -10.66
C LYS A 80 12.63 -2.73 -10.58
N LYS A 81 12.67 -1.49 -10.10
CA LYS A 81 13.90 -0.71 -9.98
C LYS A 81 14.84 -1.29 -8.92
N ASP A 82 14.31 -1.65 -7.76
CA ASP A 82 15.12 -2.04 -6.61
C ASP A 82 15.58 -3.50 -6.66
N LEU A 83 14.75 -4.38 -7.22
CA LEU A 83 14.97 -5.82 -7.26
C LEU A 83 15.40 -6.33 -8.64
N GLY A 84 15.33 -5.49 -9.68
CA GLY A 84 15.66 -5.89 -11.05
C GLY A 84 14.72 -6.93 -11.65
N ILE A 85 13.48 -7.06 -11.13
CA ILE A 85 12.47 -8.01 -11.60
C ILE A 85 11.86 -7.57 -12.93
N LYS A 86 11.26 -8.53 -13.65
CA LYS A 86 10.39 -8.24 -14.80
C LYS A 86 9.00 -7.84 -14.34
N THR A 87 8.31 -7.01 -15.12
CA THR A 87 6.92 -6.61 -14.84
C THR A 87 6.06 -6.69 -16.09
N ALA A 88 4.76 -6.89 -15.91
CA ALA A 88 3.72 -6.68 -16.91
C ALA A 88 2.47 -6.12 -16.25
N GLU A 89 1.75 -5.27 -16.96
CA GLU A 89 0.64 -4.48 -16.40
C GLU A 89 -0.50 -4.43 -17.41
N ILE A 90 -1.74 -4.57 -16.93
CA ILE A 90 -2.95 -4.45 -17.75
C ILE A 90 -3.98 -3.63 -16.98
N GLU A 91 -4.49 -2.58 -17.61
CA GLU A 91 -5.66 -1.84 -17.12
C GLU A 91 -6.94 -2.46 -17.67
N SER A 92 -7.93 -2.61 -16.81
CA SER A 92 -9.26 -3.02 -17.23
C SER A 92 -10.13 -1.80 -17.53
N GLN A 93 -10.95 -1.90 -18.55
CA GLN A 93 -11.90 -0.84 -18.89
C GLN A 93 -13.28 -1.08 -18.28
N SER A 94 -13.55 -2.33 -17.90
CA SER A 94 -14.82 -2.77 -17.32
C SER A 94 -14.64 -4.10 -16.57
N ASP A 95 -15.63 -4.46 -15.76
CA ASP A 95 -15.65 -5.72 -15.00
C ASP A 95 -15.57 -6.95 -15.92
N SER A 96 -16.08 -6.85 -17.16
CA SER A 96 -16.03 -7.94 -18.14
C SER A 96 -14.60 -8.28 -18.57
N ASP A 97 -13.64 -7.38 -18.39
CA ASP A 97 -12.27 -7.56 -18.84
C ASP A 97 -11.41 -8.32 -17.81
N TYR A 98 -11.84 -8.34 -16.54
CA TYR A 98 -11.03 -8.82 -15.42
C TYR A 98 -10.48 -10.24 -15.63
N ALA A 99 -11.36 -11.18 -15.98
CA ALA A 99 -10.96 -12.58 -16.15
C ALA A 99 -9.99 -12.77 -17.32
N ASP A 100 -10.22 -12.08 -18.44
CA ASP A 100 -9.38 -12.16 -19.62
C ASP A 100 -8.02 -11.46 -19.40
N ASN A 101 -8.00 -10.33 -18.71
CA ASN A 101 -6.77 -9.62 -18.33
C ASN A 101 -5.89 -10.46 -17.41
N ILE A 102 -6.46 -11.07 -16.35
CA ILE A 102 -5.72 -11.97 -15.47
C ILE A 102 -5.18 -13.18 -16.27
N LYS A 103 -6.01 -13.80 -17.13
CA LYS A 103 -5.60 -14.89 -17.97
C LYS A 103 -4.45 -14.52 -18.91
N ALA A 104 -4.48 -13.30 -19.48
CA ALA A 104 -3.41 -12.82 -20.35
C ALA A 104 -2.06 -12.68 -19.60
N LEU A 105 -2.08 -12.33 -18.32
CA LEU A 105 -0.87 -12.29 -17.49
C LEU A 105 -0.38 -13.69 -17.09
N VAL A 106 -1.28 -14.63 -16.79
CA VAL A 106 -0.90 -16.04 -16.60
C VAL A 106 -0.17 -16.58 -17.83
N GLN A 107 -0.67 -16.27 -19.04
CA GLN A 107 -0.05 -16.69 -20.31
C GLN A 107 1.29 -16.01 -20.60
N GLN A 108 1.63 -14.98 -19.86
CA GLN A 108 2.92 -14.32 -19.91
C GLN A 108 3.92 -14.84 -18.89
N ASP A 109 3.61 -15.95 -18.23
CA ASP A 109 4.45 -16.58 -17.20
C ASP A 109 4.79 -15.64 -16.05
N CYS A 110 3.76 -14.99 -15.49
CA CYS A 110 3.91 -14.19 -14.28
C CYS A 110 4.02 -15.10 -13.05
N ASP A 111 5.04 -14.88 -12.21
CA ASP A 111 5.22 -15.64 -10.97
C ASP A 111 4.20 -15.19 -9.91
N ILE A 112 3.88 -13.90 -9.89
CA ILE A 112 2.81 -13.33 -9.06
C ILE A 112 1.97 -12.35 -9.87
N ILE A 113 0.65 -12.39 -9.67
CA ILE A 113 -0.30 -11.44 -10.24
C ILE A 113 -1.00 -10.70 -9.09
N THR A 114 -0.77 -9.39 -9.01
CA THR A 114 -1.50 -8.51 -8.08
C THR A 114 -2.69 -7.91 -8.80
N THR A 115 -3.89 -8.16 -8.28
CA THR A 115 -5.12 -7.51 -8.75
C THR A 115 -5.49 -6.38 -7.78
N VAL A 116 -5.92 -5.25 -8.31
CA VAL A 116 -6.23 -4.06 -7.51
C VAL A 116 -7.67 -3.63 -7.71
N GLY A 117 -8.42 -3.62 -6.62
CA GLY A 117 -9.84 -3.29 -6.59
C GLY A 117 -10.73 -4.48 -6.18
N PHE A 118 -11.69 -4.22 -5.30
CA PHE A 118 -12.53 -5.26 -4.69
C PHE A 118 -13.38 -6.04 -5.71
N LEU A 119 -13.72 -5.44 -6.84
CA LEU A 119 -14.50 -6.08 -7.91
C LEU A 119 -13.74 -7.23 -8.61
N LEU A 120 -12.41 -7.27 -8.49
CA LEU A 120 -11.60 -8.36 -9.04
C LEU A 120 -11.62 -9.63 -8.16
N GLY A 121 -12.25 -9.61 -6.98
CA GLY A 121 -12.21 -10.72 -6.03
C GLY A 121 -12.58 -12.07 -6.64
N ASP A 122 -13.71 -12.18 -7.30
CA ASP A 122 -14.18 -13.43 -7.90
C ASP A 122 -13.28 -13.90 -9.05
N ALA A 123 -12.83 -12.99 -9.91
CA ALA A 123 -11.95 -13.29 -11.03
C ALA A 123 -10.58 -13.78 -10.55
N THR A 124 -10.03 -13.13 -9.51
CA THR A 124 -8.77 -13.54 -8.88
C THR A 124 -8.86 -14.94 -8.27
N ALA A 125 -9.91 -15.21 -7.46
CA ALA A 125 -10.10 -16.52 -6.87
C ALA A 125 -10.30 -17.63 -7.91
N ALA A 126 -11.04 -17.33 -8.98
CA ALA A 126 -11.27 -18.27 -10.07
C ALA A 126 -9.98 -18.59 -10.85
N SER A 127 -9.14 -17.58 -11.07
CA SER A 127 -7.84 -17.76 -11.72
C SER A 127 -6.87 -18.51 -10.82
N ALA A 128 -6.76 -18.16 -9.54
CA ALA A 128 -5.89 -18.82 -8.57
C ALA A 128 -6.16 -20.33 -8.47
N LYS A 129 -7.43 -20.74 -8.43
CA LYS A 129 -7.81 -22.15 -8.42
C LYS A 129 -7.42 -22.92 -9.68
N LYS A 130 -7.34 -22.27 -10.83
CA LYS A 130 -7.00 -22.86 -12.12
C LYS A 130 -5.50 -22.91 -12.38
N ASN A 131 -4.74 -22.04 -11.74
CA ASN A 131 -3.32 -21.83 -11.97
C ASN A 131 -2.57 -21.91 -10.64
N PRO A 132 -2.40 -23.11 -10.06
CA PRO A 132 -1.81 -23.28 -8.73
C PRO A 132 -0.33 -22.90 -8.66
N ASP A 133 0.37 -22.86 -9.80
CA ASP A 133 1.79 -22.51 -9.89
C ASP A 133 2.03 -20.99 -9.98
N THR A 134 0.99 -20.19 -10.11
CA THR A 134 1.05 -18.73 -10.08
C THR A 134 0.56 -18.22 -8.73
N ASP A 135 1.33 -17.38 -8.07
CA ASP A 135 0.89 -16.70 -6.85
C ASP A 135 -0.02 -15.50 -7.19
N TYR A 136 -0.93 -15.20 -6.28
CA TYR A 136 -1.83 -14.04 -6.41
C TYR A 136 -1.81 -13.19 -5.16
N ALA A 137 -2.00 -11.88 -5.36
CA ALA A 137 -2.33 -10.93 -4.30
C ALA A 137 -3.52 -10.08 -4.75
N ILE A 138 -4.31 -9.60 -3.81
CA ILE A 138 -5.40 -8.67 -4.11
C ILE A 138 -5.38 -7.50 -3.13
N VAL A 139 -5.58 -6.30 -3.66
CA VAL A 139 -5.69 -5.07 -2.89
C VAL A 139 -7.16 -4.70 -2.77
N ASP A 140 -7.57 -4.24 -1.58
CA ASP A 140 -8.92 -3.79 -1.24
C ASP A 140 -9.99 -4.92 -1.25
N PHE A 141 -9.57 -6.18 -1.04
CA PHE A 141 -10.50 -7.30 -0.89
C PHE A 141 -9.97 -8.35 0.08
N ALA A 142 -10.86 -8.96 0.86
CA ALA A 142 -10.51 -10.05 1.76
C ALA A 142 -11.46 -11.25 1.54
N TYR A 143 -10.87 -12.44 1.45
CA TYR A 143 -11.63 -13.69 1.36
C TYR A 143 -11.87 -14.26 2.76
N GLU A 144 -13.05 -14.79 3.03
CA GLU A 144 -13.30 -15.64 4.22
C GLU A 144 -12.42 -16.89 4.17
N LYS A 145 -12.25 -17.44 2.99
CA LYS A 145 -11.36 -18.59 2.71
C LYS A 145 -10.67 -18.38 1.37
N ALA A 146 -9.46 -17.87 1.43
CA ALA A 146 -8.63 -17.67 0.24
C ALA A 146 -8.18 -19.01 -0.37
N PRO A 147 -7.99 -19.08 -1.70
CA PRO A 147 -7.17 -20.11 -2.32
C PRO A 147 -5.74 -20.12 -1.74
N GLU A 148 -5.07 -21.28 -1.74
CA GLU A 148 -3.75 -21.44 -1.08
C GLU A 148 -2.65 -20.55 -1.67
N ASN A 149 -2.75 -20.25 -2.96
CA ASN A 149 -1.82 -19.38 -3.71
C ASN A 149 -2.25 -17.91 -3.76
N VAL A 150 -3.22 -17.49 -2.96
CA VAL A 150 -3.56 -16.06 -2.72
C VAL A 150 -2.92 -15.65 -1.41
N LYS A 151 -2.10 -14.60 -1.45
CA LYS A 151 -1.29 -14.09 -0.34
C LYS A 151 -1.93 -12.85 0.30
#